data_feef736a12ab7463e8dace2544149f4c
#
_entry.id   feef736a12ab7463e8dace2544149f4c
#
_cell.length_a   1.000
_cell.length_b   1.000
_cell.length_c   1.000
_cell.angle_alpha   90.00
_cell.angle_beta   90.00
_cell.angle_gamma   90.00
#
_symmetry.space_group_name_H-M   'P 1'
#
loop_
_entity.id
_entity.type
_entity.pdbx_description
1 polymer ?
#
loop_
_entity_poly.entity_id
_entity_poly.type
_entity_poly.pdbx_seq_one_letter_code
_entity_poly.pdbx_strand_id
1 'polypeptide(L)'
;MCSNCGGCFSGLVGKDGQAKFSPDPSAGLNATQVASIQEAMSIKRPHEGAFLPSPTSAWASPAPAGGAVGAIDLDFEIVMSELENLDAAKDTLAGQLDTDGMGRMAGSQPRALRQCSRFEAEQILALPNSLPKPLAADERESLIRTQRPTSTQQMLAKVPRQLLHASTEDSQHLRRTLARGATIIFVGAGLPGKRFTFERAAALGIKVVIIEHPDSWSSSLVGEGVIAKFLSVDMSQSSEDVFEAALAHIRSLGSDGLTGAADGIATFVELSVPLVARLCETLGLPGHHPAAVDGARNKHRTRAALKAAGLPTPRNYLIKSLAEVDDAAQEVGFPAVLKPVSGAASLGVKKVSSAGEMKDAYKEIVDELSTLVVSSGALIKGDANSGGVNAQNMIDLSVLMEQYLDGCEVDVDVVMSGGEYQYAAVADNGPTMEPYFNETWAVCPSLLPKDQQRQLKDLAVSCVKSLGFTSGVFHVECKMTSTGPQLIEVNARMGGGQIHETNLRCWSVDLVEETLFACLGIPARPPVPKQPLTAVAYCYMNAPRSGKVTSTSKLEEVSKRPGVVWAKPLVRPGVQVVGPEQGLPTWLCDLLVTGPSAKEALAYLHALEAENLVEVAP
;
A
#
# COMPACT_ATOMS: atom_id res chain seq x y z
N MET A 1 -6.84 31.52 -18.46
CA MET A 1 -8.24 31.90 -18.17
C MET A 1 -8.99 30.62 -17.77
N CYS A 2 -9.00 30.30 -16.51
CA CYS A 2 -9.81 29.22 -15.98
C CYS A 2 -10.76 29.81 -14.93
N SER A 3 -11.96 30.11 -15.37
CA SER A 3 -13.02 30.71 -14.54
C SER A 3 -14.06 29.69 -14.03
N ASN A 4 -13.68 28.40 -13.84
CA ASN A 4 -14.63 27.38 -13.40
C ASN A 4 -14.05 26.33 -12.41
N CYS A 5 -13.04 26.67 -11.63
CA CYS A 5 -12.74 25.92 -10.41
C CYS A 5 -13.24 26.69 -9.19
N GLY A 6 -14.54 26.92 -9.16
CA GLY A 6 -15.21 27.53 -8.01
C GLY A 6 -15.41 26.48 -6.91
N GLY A 7 -14.52 26.45 -5.94
CA GLY A 7 -14.68 25.58 -4.78
C GLY A 7 -13.44 25.36 -3.92
N CYS A 8 -12.29 25.74 -4.36
CA CYS A 8 -11.07 25.64 -3.56
C CYS A 8 -10.48 27.04 -3.38
N PHE A 9 -10.60 27.58 -2.18
CA PHE A 9 -9.90 28.74 -1.64
C PHE A 9 -10.14 30.11 -2.30
N SER A 10 -11.02 30.93 -1.71
CA SER A 10 -10.98 32.38 -1.86
C SER A 10 -9.86 32.96 -0.97
N GLY A 11 -8.65 33.00 -1.50
CA GLY A 11 -7.55 33.77 -0.93
C GLY A 11 -7.52 35.15 -1.57
N LEU A 12 -7.69 36.21 -0.79
CA LEU A 12 -7.52 37.59 -1.21
C LEU A 12 -6.03 37.85 -1.54
N VAL A 13 -5.76 38.16 -2.80
CA VAL A 13 -4.46 38.70 -3.22
C VAL A 13 -4.38 40.16 -2.78
N GLY A 14 -3.49 40.47 -1.85
CA GLY A 14 -3.14 41.84 -1.51
C GLY A 14 -2.34 42.50 -2.65
N LYS A 15 -2.44 43.82 -2.77
CA LYS A 15 -1.85 44.64 -3.84
C LYS A 15 -0.33 44.60 -3.97
N ASP A 16 0.39 43.85 -3.14
CA ASP A 16 1.86 43.87 -3.05
C ASP A 16 2.54 42.53 -3.44
N GLY A 17 1.81 41.64 -4.12
CA GLY A 17 2.43 40.46 -4.79
C GLY A 17 3.07 39.41 -3.88
N GLN A 18 2.89 39.47 -2.57
CA GLN A 18 3.33 38.43 -1.62
C GLN A 18 2.11 37.71 -1.06
N ALA A 19 2.00 36.41 -1.34
CA ALA A 19 0.99 35.54 -0.76
C ALA A 19 1.31 35.33 0.73
N LYS A 20 0.59 36.02 1.60
CA LYS A 20 0.58 35.71 3.04
C LYS A 20 -0.44 34.60 3.27
N PHE A 21 0.02 33.40 3.46
CA PHE A 21 -0.79 32.30 4.00
C PHE A 21 -1.01 32.58 5.49
N SER A 22 -2.21 32.96 5.84
CA SER A 22 -2.74 32.81 7.20
C SER A 22 -3.83 31.75 7.14
N PRO A 23 -3.74 30.64 7.86
CA PRO A 23 -4.86 29.72 7.96
C PRO A 23 -5.99 30.45 8.69
N ASP A 24 -7.11 30.70 8.00
CA ASP A 24 -8.32 31.20 8.62
C ASP A 24 -8.91 30.07 9.47
N PRO A 25 -8.94 30.18 10.81
CA PRO A 25 -9.52 29.16 11.68
C PRO A 25 -11.03 28.99 11.51
N SER A 26 -11.69 29.86 10.73
CA SER A 26 -13.15 29.84 10.53
C SER A 26 -13.62 28.89 9.41
N ALA A 27 -12.70 28.28 8.64
CA ALA A 27 -13.04 27.32 7.58
C ALA A 27 -13.22 25.87 8.07
N GLY A 28 -12.98 25.57 9.34
CA GLY A 28 -13.22 24.28 9.97
C GLY A 28 -14.65 24.12 10.47
N LEU A 29 -15.12 22.89 10.62
CA LEU A 29 -16.38 22.59 11.29
C LEU A 29 -16.34 23.14 12.72
N ASN A 30 -17.41 23.81 13.15
CA ASN A 30 -17.54 24.20 14.55
C ASN A 30 -17.82 22.98 15.45
N ALA A 31 -17.62 23.12 16.75
CA ALA A 31 -17.81 22.03 17.72
C ALA A 31 -19.20 21.35 17.61
N THR A 32 -20.22 22.10 17.24
CA THR A 32 -21.58 21.59 17.04
C THR A 32 -21.67 20.69 15.79
N GLN A 33 -20.97 21.05 14.72
CA GLN A 33 -20.94 20.25 13.49
C GLN A 33 -20.12 18.95 13.68
N VAL A 34 -19.02 19.01 14.42
CA VAL A 34 -18.25 17.82 14.82
C VAL A 34 -19.11 16.90 15.69
N ALA A 35 -19.82 17.45 16.67
CA ALA A 35 -20.75 16.69 17.51
C ALA A 35 -21.88 16.04 16.70
N SER A 36 -22.45 16.74 15.71
CA SER A 36 -23.48 16.17 14.82
C SER A 36 -22.97 15.02 13.97
N ILE A 37 -21.73 15.10 13.47
CA ILE A 37 -21.08 13.99 12.73
C ILE A 37 -20.83 12.81 13.66
N GLN A 38 -20.35 13.05 14.88
CA GLN A 38 -20.15 12.02 15.90
C GLN A 38 -21.46 11.35 16.31
N GLU A 39 -22.54 12.13 16.46
CA GLU A 39 -23.88 11.63 16.77
C GLU A 39 -24.45 10.80 15.61
N ALA A 40 -24.32 11.25 14.37
CA ALA A 40 -24.74 10.50 13.18
C ALA A 40 -23.98 9.16 13.05
N MET A 41 -22.70 9.11 13.47
CA MET A 41 -21.91 7.89 13.50
C MET A 41 -22.27 6.97 14.67
N SER A 42 -22.76 7.50 15.79
CA SER A 42 -23.14 6.75 17.00
C SER A 42 -24.49 6.04 16.88
N ILE A 43 -25.44 6.62 16.13
CA ILE A 43 -26.82 6.08 15.97
C ILE A 43 -26.83 4.73 15.19
N LYS A 44 -25.73 4.33 14.58
CA LYS A 44 -25.64 3.12 13.75
C LYS A 44 -24.96 1.91 14.43
N ARG A 45 -24.80 1.88 15.77
CA ARG A 45 -24.29 0.70 16.47
C ARG A 45 -25.42 -0.14 17.06
N PRO A 46 -25.56 -1.43 16.72
CA PRO A 46 -26.25 -2.39 17.56
C PRO A 46 -25.35 -2.74 18.76
N HIS A 47 -26.00 -3.07 19.88
CA HIS A 47 -25.48 -3.32 21.20
C HIS A 47 -24.11 -4.01 21.32
N GLU A 48 -23.34 -3.52 22.27
CA GLU A 48 -22.07 -4.00 22.77
C GLU A 48 -22.13 -5.46 23.25
N GLY A 49 -21.12 -6.22 22.88
CA GLY A 49 -20.80 -7.53 23.45
C GLY A 49 -19.36 -7.92 23.20
N ALA A 50 -18.54 -7.81 24.25
CA ALA A 50 -17.21 -8.38 24.41
C ALA A 50 -16.02 -7.63 23.81
N PHE A 51 -15.43 -6.76 24.60
CA PHE A 51 -14.03 -6.35 24.54
C PHE A 51 -13.11 -7.55 24.79
N LEU A 52 -12.14 -7.77 23.92
CA LEU A 52 -10.97 -8.60 24.23
C LEU A 52 -9.88 -7.70 24.84
N PRO A 53 -9.30 -8.11 25.98
CA PRO A 53 -8.21 -7.36 26.60
C PRO A 53 -6.89 -7.53 25.84
N SER A 54 -6.06 -6.48 25.88
CA SER A 54 -4.68 -6.51 25.41
C SER A 54 -3.87 -7.55 26.18
N PRO A 55 -2.92 -8.26 25.54
CA PRO A 55 -2.11 -9.26 26.22
C PRO A 55 -0.97 -8.61 26.99
N THR A 56 -1.07 -8.60 28.30
CA THR A 56 0.09 -8.50 29.19
C THR A 56 0.26 -9.79 29.96
N SER A 57 1.41 -10.43 29.73
CA SER A 57 2.15 -11.32 30.62
C SER A 57 1.51 -12.60 31.20
N ALA A 58 2.25 -13.65 30.98
CA ALA A 58 2.36 -14.90 31.75
C ALA A 58 1.90 -16.18 31.02
N TRP A 59 2.86 -16.89 30.49
CA TRP A 59 2.71 -18.30 30.09
C TRP A 59 3.63 -19.17 30.95
N ALA A 60 3.02 -20.00 31.76
CA ALA A 60 3.65 -21.18 32.36
C ALA A 60 3.12 -22.41 31.61
N SER A 61 4.05 -23.24 31.12
CA SER A 61 3.76 -24.49 30.43
C SER A 61 3.26 -25.60 31.35
N PRO A 62 2.45 -26.52 30.88
CA PRO A 62 2.55 -27.93 31.24
C PRO A 62 2.87 -28.83 30.04
N ALA A 63 3.64 -29.88 30.30
CA ALA A 63 4.17 -30.88 29.40
C ALA A 63 3.12 -31.95 28.95
N PRO A 64 3.45 -32.82 27.98
CA PRO A 64 2.53 -33.36 27.01
C PRO A 64 1.95 -34.72 27.37
N ALA A 65 0.72 -34.97 26.94
CA ALA A 65 0.16 -36.32 26.84
C ALA A 65 0.01 -36.67 25.36
N GLY A 66 0.66 -37.75 24.94
CA GLY A 66 0.66 -38.22 23.57
C GLY A 66 -0.71 -38.81 23.15
N GLY A 67 -1.13 -38.43 21.96
CA GLY A 67 -2.18 -39.07 21.21
C GLY A 67 -1.90 -38.83 19.73
N ALA A 68 -1.77 -39.91 18.94
CA ALA A 68 -1.59 -39.84 17.50
C ALA A 68 -2.81 -39.18 16.89
N VAL A 69 -2.63 -37.97 16.39
CA VAL A 69 -3.63 -37.26 15.55
C VAL A 69 -3.33 -37.64 14.11
N GLY A 70 -4.30 -38.30 13.47
CA GLY A 70 -4.23 -38.65 12.06
C GLY A 70 -3.98 -37.41 11.19
N ALA A 71 -3.18 -37.61 10.15
CA ALA A 71 -2.93 -36.59 9.14
C ALA A 71 -4.26 -36.05 8.61
N ILE A 72 -4.50 -34.77 8.83
CA ILE A 72 -5.57 -34.07 8.12
C ILE A 72 -5.02 -33.88 6.70
N ASP A 73 -5.40 -34.79 5.82
CA ASP A 73 -5.27 -34.59 4.39
C ASP A 73 -6.08 -33.32 4.07
N LEU A 74 -5.38 -32.21 3.80
CA LEU A 74 -5.98 -31.02 3.20
C LEU A 74 -6.28 -31.40 1.75
N ASP A 75 -7.34 -32.10 1.61
CA ASP A 75 -7.61 -32.91 0.46
C ASP A 75 -7.90 -32.04 -0.76
N PHE A 76 -7.18 -32.34 -1.80
CA PHE A 76 -7.59 -32.13 -3.18
C PHE A 76 -9.08 -32.47 -3.39
N GLU A 77 -9.64 -33.43 -2.64
CA GLU A 77 -11.06 -33.76 -2.59
C GLU A 77 -11.93 -32.60 -2.08
N ILE A 78 -11.46 -31.74 -1.14
CA ILE A 78 -12.23 -30.56 -0.72
C ILE A 78 -12.32 -29.56 -1.88
N VAL A 79 -11.21 -29.29 -2.57
CA VAL A 79 -11.19 -28.40 -3.75
C VAL A 79 -12.04 -29.00 -4.87
N MET A 80 -11.99 -30.30 -5.08
CA MET A 80 -12.80 -30.99 -6.10
C MET A 80 -14.28 -31.05 -5.72
N SER A 81 -14.60 -31.26 -4.46
CA SER A 81 -15.98 -31.21 -3.94
C SER A 81 -16.59 -29.80 -4.07
N GLU A 82 -15.81 -28.74 -3.80
CA GLU A 82 -16.27 -27.36 -4.02
C GLU A 82 -16.42 -27.03 -5.52
N LEU A 83 -15.56 -27.59 -6.38
CA LEU A 83 -15.67 -27.47 -7.84
C LEU A 83 -16.90 -28.20 -8.39
N GLU A 84 -17.20 -29.39 -7.89
CA GLU A 84 -18.41 -30.16 -8.25
C GLU A 84 -19.68 -29.43 -7.80
N ASN A 85 -19.69 -28.81 -6.64
CA ASN A 85 -20.80 -27.99 -6.16
C ASN A 85 -21.01 -26.73 -7.02
N LEU A 86 -19.93 -26.10 -7.52
CA LEU A 86 -20.01 -24.96 -8.44
C LEU A 86 -20.49 -25.37 -9.84
N ASP A 87 -20.13 -26.55 -10.34
CA ASP A 87 -20.64 -27.07 -11.62
C ASP A 87 -22.09 -27.50 -11.51
N ALA A 88 -22.52 -28.11 -10.41
CA ALA A 88 -23.93 -28.43 -10.15
C ALA A 88 -24.81 -27.15 -10.07
N ALA A 89 -24.27 -26.05 -9.52
CA ALA A 89 -24.95 -24.75 -9.52
C ALA A 89 -25.06 -24.13 -10.92
N LYS A 90 -24.11 -24.40 -11.83
CA LYS A 90 -24.16 -23.98 -13.23
C LYS A 90 -25.19 -24.74 -14.04
N ASP A 91 -25.28 -26.04 -13.85
CA ASP A 91 -26.28 -26.86 -14.55
C ASP A 91 -27.71 -26.48 -14.14
N THR A 92 -27.91 -26.06 -12.91
CA THR A 92 -29.17 -25.49 -12.42
C THR A 92 -29.49 -24.13 -13.06
N LEU A 93 -28.48 -23.29 -13.32
CA LEU A 93 -28.63 -22.01 -14.01
C LEU A 93 -28.80 -22.16 -15.52
N ALA A 94 -28.13 -23.12 -16.15
CA ALA A 94 -28.26 -23.42 -17.57
C ALA A 94 -29.65 -24.07 -17.88
N GLY A 95 -30.16 -24.91 -16.99
CA GLY A 95 -31.49 -25.49 -17.10
C GLY A 95 -32.65 -24.50 -16.98
N GLN A 96 -32.40 -23.31 -16.42
CA GLN A 96 -33.39 -22.23 -16.34
C GLN A 96 -33.39 -21.29 -17.56
N LEU A 97 -32.42 -21.39 -18.45
CA LEU A 97 -32.29 -20.52 -19.63
C LEU A 97 -32.90 -21.11 -20.91
N ASP A 98 -33.29 -22.37 -20.91
CA ASP A 98 -33.76 -23.08 -22.13
C ASP A 98 -35.30 -23.25 -22.24
N THR A 99 -36.11 -22.63 -21.40
CA THR A 99 -37.59 -22.81 -21.43
C THR A 99 -38.43 -21.57 -21.66
N ASP A 100 -37.90 -20.51 -22.29
CA ASP A 100 -38.79 -19.44 -22.74
C ASP A 100 -38.48 -18.98 -24.17
N GLY A 101 -39.25 -19.54 -25.10
CA GLY A 101 -39.28 -19.14 -26.48
C GLY A 101 -39.80 -17.72 -26.67
N MET A 102 -39.21 -17.06 -27.62
CA MET A 102 -39.64 -15.88 -28.38
C MET A 102 -40.88 -15.11 -27.88
N GLY A 103 -40.68 -13.95 -27.29
CA GLY A 103 -41.73 -12.96 -27.07
C GLY A 103 -41.16 -11.58 -26.71
N ARG A 104 -41.34 -10.66 -27.61
CA ARG A 104 -40.95 -9.27 -27.65
C ARG A 104 -41.06 -8.48 -26.34
N MET A 105 -40.06 -7.58 -26.18
CA MET A 105 -40.14 -6.18 -25.67
C MET A 105 -40.00 -5.93 -24.16
N ALA A 106 -39.10 -4.96 -23.94
CA ALA A 106 -39.09 -3.96 -22.88
C ALA A 106 -38.62 -4.38 -21.46
N GLY A 107 -37.39 -4.04 -21.15
CA GLY A 107 -37.09 -3.38 -19.87
C GLY A 107 -37.25 -4.17 -18.59
N SER A 108 -36.58 -5.32 -18.43
CA SER A 108 -36.35 -5.82 -17.08
C SER A 108 -34.92 -6.32 -16.91
N GLN A 109 -34.17 -5.54 -16.12
CA GLN A 109 -32.86 -6.00 -15.64
C GLN A 109 -33.03 -7.27 -14.79
N PRO A 110 -32.09 -8.23 -14.84
CA PRO A 110 -32.17 -9.46 -14.05
C PRO A 110 -32.30 -9.14 -12.56
N ARG A 111 -33.21 -9.83 -11.89
CA ARG A 111 -33.56 -9.62 -10.48
C ARG A 111 -32.44 -9.87 -9.49
N ALA A 112 -31.34 -10.51 -9.89
CA ALA A 112 -30.14 -10.77 -9.08
C ALA A 112 -29.27 -9.50 -8.79
N LEU A 113 -29.52 -8.37 -9.47
CA LEU A 113 -28.75 -7.14 -9.32
C LEU A 113 -29.37 -6.11 -8.36
N ARG A 114 -30.47 -6.43 -7.66
CA ARG A 114 -31.21 -5.45 -6.84
C ARG A 114 -31.04 -5.56 -5.33
N GLN A 115 -30.27 -6.47 -4.78
CA GLN A 115 -30.18 -6.67 -3.32
C GLN A 115 -28.81 -6.37 -2.70
N CYS A 116 -27.92 -5.72 -3.43
CA CYS A 116 -26.62 -5.28 -2.89
C CYS A 116 -26.71 -3.83 -2.42
N SER A 117 -27.36 -3.48 -1.33
CA SER A 117 -27.39 -2.07 -0.95
C SER A 117 -27.47 -1.71 0.53
N ARG A 118 -27.88 -2.61 1.41
CA ARG A 118 -27.97 -2.24 2.83
C ARG A 118 -27.35 -3.29 3.76
N PHE A 119 -27.52 -4.53 3.45
CA PHE A 119 -26.99 -5.65 4.23
C PHE A 119 -25.47 -5.76 4.11
N GLU A 120 -24.91 -5.48 2.94
CA GLU A 120 -23.45 -5.44 2.70
C GLU A 120 -22.79 -4.24 3.37
N ALA A 121 -23.43 -3.07 3.37
CA ALA A 121 -22.93 -1.90 4.09
C ALA A 121 -22.89 -2.14 5.62
N GLU A 122 -23.86 -2.86 6.17
CA GLU A 122 -23.88 -3.24 7.58
C GLU A 122 -22.84 -4.32 7.91
N GLN A 123 -22.59 -5.27 7.01
CA GLN A 123 -21.52 -6.26 7.17
C GLN A 123 -20.12 -5.64 7.03
N ILE A 124 -19.96 -4.58 6.23
CA ILE A 124 -18.66 -3.94 5.97
C ILE A 124 -18.32 -2.90 7.04
N LEU A 125 -19.29 -2.31 7.69
CA LEU A 125 -19.07 -1.58 8.97
C LEU A 125 -18.62 -2.53 10.10
N ALA A 126 -18.87 -3.83 9.94
CA ALA A 126 -18.31 -4.92 10.75
C ALA A 126 -17.04 -5.54 10.12
N LEU A 127 -16.22 -4.77 9.43
CA LEU A 127 -15.03 -5.22 8.69
C LEU A 127 -14.04 -6.15 9.43
N PRO A 128 -13.94 -6.14 10.76
CA PRO A 128 -13.25 -7.22 11.48
C PRO A 128 -13.84 -8.61 11.24
N ASN A 129 -15.11 -8.71 10.84
CA ASN A 129 -15.82 -9.99 10.66
C ASN A 129 -15.88 -10.49 9.21
N SER A 130 -15.58 -9.65 8.20
CA SER A 130 -15.53 -10.07 6.79
C SER A 130 -14.16 -10.64 6.37
N LEU A 131 -13.14 -10.39 7.16
CA LEU A 131 -11.86 -11.06 7.03
C LEU A 131 -11.99 -12.49 7.55
N PRO A 132 -11.37 -13.52 6.91
CA PRO A 132 -11.30 -14.85 7.50
C PRO A 132 -10.80 -14.71 8.94
N LYS A 133 -11.49 -15.35 9.87
CA LYS A 133 -11.05 -15.35 11.27
C LYS A 133 -9.61 -15.84 11.32
N PRO A 134 -8.75 -15.23 12.13
CA PRO A 134 -7.42 -15.77 12.37
C PRO A 134 -7.56 -17.25 12.75
N LEU A 135 -6.76 -18.11 12.11
CA LEU A 135 -6.74 -19.53 12.45
C LEU A 135 -6.41 -19.68 13.94
N ALA A 136 -7.05 -20.64 14.60
CA ALA A 136 -6.70 -21.03 15.97
C ALA A 136 -5.23 -21.47 16.04
N ALA A 137 -4.59 -21.34 17.19
CA ALA A 137 -3.15 -21.61 17.31
C ALA A 137 -2.78 -23.05 16.94
N ASP A 138 -3.60 -24.01 17.33
CA ASP A 138 -3.48 -25.44 17.01
C ASP A 138 -3.69 -25.70 15.50
N GLU A 139 -4.65 -25.02 14.89
CA GLU A 139 -4.90 -25.09 13.45
C GLU A 139 -3.74 -24.50 12.64
N ARG A 140 -3.15 -23.39 13.09
CA ARG A 140 -1.94 -22.80 12.50
C ARG A 140 -0.74 -23.73 12.64
N GLU A 141 -0.53 -24.29 13.81
CA GLU A 141 0.57 -25.23 14.06
C GLU A 141 0.44 -26.48 13.20
N SER A 142 -0.76 -27.04 13.09
CA SER A 142 -1.07 -28.15 12.19
C SER A 142 -0.76 -27.79 10.74
N LEU A 143 -1.20 -26.63 10.28
CA LEU A 143 -0.96 -26.16 8.91
C LEU A 143 0.54 -25.98 8.60
N ILE A 144 1.30 -25.42 9.54
CA ILE A 144 2.75 -25.24 9.37
C ILE A 144 3.45 -26.61 9.23
N ARG A 145 3.03 -27.61 9.99
CA ARG A 145 3.62 -28.96 10.00
C ARG A 145 3.17 -29.85 8.84
N THR A 146 2.05 -29.55 8.21
CA THR A 146 1.52 -30.36 7.09
C THR A 146 2.17 -29.95 5.78
N GLN A 147 2.86 -30.85 5.11
CA GLN A 147 3.35 -30.59 3.76
C GLN A 147 2.22 -30.72 2.74
N ARG A 148 2.11 -29.75 1.87
CA ARG A 148 1.15 -29.76 0.78
C ARG A 148 1.66 -30.69 -0.33
N PRO A 149 0.92 -31.73 -0.72
CA PRO A 149 1.40 -32.70 -1.70
C PRO A 149 1.45 -32.13 -3.14
N THR A 150 0.73 -31.04 -3.40
CA THR A 150 0.56 -30.46 -4.74
C THR A 150 0.85 -28.95 -4.68
N SER A 151 1.71 -28.44 -5.56
CA SER A 151 2.00 -27.02 -5.62
C SER A 151 0.77 -26.22 -6.10
N THR A 152 0.76 -24.93 -5.77
CA THR A 152 -0.31 -24.00 -6.25
C THR A 152 -0.42 -24.05 -7.78
N GLN A 153 0.69 -24.08 -8.49
CA GLN A 153 0.73 -24.14 -9.96
C GLN A 153 0.05 -25.40 -10.51
N GLN A 154 0.30 -26.55 -9.87
CA GLN A 154 -0.32 -27.81 -10.29
C GLN A 154 -1.83 -27.83 -10.03
N MET A 155 -2.29 -27.19 -8.95
CA MET A 155 -3.73 -27.05 -8.68
C MET A 155 -4.40 -26.09 -9.65
N LEU A 156 -3.80 -24.95 -9.92
CA LEU A 156 -4.30 -23.97 -10.90
C LEU A 156 -4.47 -24.58 -12.29
N ALA A 157 -3.59 -25.49 -12.69
CA ALA A 157 -3.70 -26.18 -13.98
C ALA A 157 -4.96 -27.06 -14.13
N LYS A 158 -5.59 -27.45 -13.01
CA LYS A 158 -6.78 -28.31 -12.96
C LYS A 158 -8.10 -27.54 -12.81
N VAL A 159 -8.01 -26.26 -12.40
CA VAL A 159 -9.21 -25.43 -12.16
C VAL A 159 -9.65 -24.73 -13.44
N PRO A 160 -10.93 -24.77 -13.80
CA PRO A 160 -11.45 -24.04 -14.95
C PRO A 160 -11.19 -22.53 -14.84
N ARG A 161 -10.59 -21.93 -15.88
CA ARG A 161 -10.21 -20.51 -15.88
C ARG A 161 -11.39 -19.59 -15.59
N GLN A 162 -12.58 -19.92 -16.07
CA GLN A 162 -13.78 -19.10 -15.87
C GLN A 162 -14.11 -18.90 -14.38
N LEU A 163 -13.93 -19.93 -13.56
CA LEU A 163 -14.16 -19.86 -12.12
C LEU A 163 -13.14 -18.97 -11.41
N LEU A 164 -11.88 -19.03 -11.86
CA LEU A 164 -10.80 -18.20 -11.29
C LEU A 164 -10.91 -16.72 -11.69
N HIS A 165 -11.48 -16.46 -12.88
CA HIS A 165 -11.53 -15.12 -13.46
C HIS A 165 -12.83 -14.35 -13.19
N ALA A 166 -13.76 -14.87 -12.41
CA ALA A 166 -14.92 -14.12 -11.96
C ALA A 166 -14.58 -13.23 -10.74
N SER A 167 -15.21 -12.06 -10.69
CA SER A 167 -15.12 -11.15 -9.53
C SER A 167 -16.33 -11.35 -8.62
N THR A 168 -16.56 -12.59 -8.19
CA THR A 168 -17.65 -12.99 -7.29
C THR A 168 -17.06 -13.48 -5.96
N GLU A 169 -17.87 -13.49 -4.91
CA GLU A 169 -17.47 -14.01 -3.60
C GLU A 169 -17.08 -15.48 -3.65
N ASP A 170 -17.83 -16.30 -4.40
CA ASP A 170 -17.52 -17.73 -4.58
C ASP A 170 -16.15 -17.92 -5.25
N SER A 171 -15.88 -17.15 -6.29
CA SER A 171 -14.57 -17.19 -6.96
C SER A 171 -13.45 -16.69 -6.06
N GLN A 172 -13.72 -15.72 -5.18
CA GLN A 172 -12.74 -15.28 -4.18
C GLN A 172 -12.51 -16.37 -3.12
N HIS A 173 -13.58 -17.03 -2.66
CA HIS A 173 -13.44 -18.16 -1.74
C HIS A 173 -12.62 -19.29 -2.36
N LEU A 174 -12.86 -19.62 -3.62
CA LEU A 174 -12.05 -20.59 -4.37
C LEU A 174 -10.57 -20.19 -4.44
N ARG A 175 -10.27 -18.91 -4.74
CA ARG A 175 -8.88 -18.41 -4.76
C ARG A 175 -8.21 -18.52 -3.39
N ARG A 176 -8.94 -18.22 -2.28
CA ARG A 176 -8.47 -18.42 -0.92
C ARG A 176 -8.18 -19.88 -0.60
N THR A 177 -9.06 -20.77 -1.02
CA THR A 177 -8.86 -22.23 -0.87
C THR A 177 -7.61 -22.71 -1.59
N LEU A 178 -7.37 -22.22 -2.82
CA LEU A 178 -6.14 -22.53 -3.56
C LEU A 178 -4.86 -21.97 -2.94
N ALA A 179 -4.94 -20.84 -2.24
CA ALA A 179 -3.81 -20.25 -1.54
C ALA A 179 -3.51 -20.95 -0.20
N ARG A 180 -4.50 -21.60 0.41
CA ARG A 180 -4.34 -22.27 1.71
C ARG A 180 -3.29 -23.36 1.68
N GLY A 181 -2.37 -23.35 2.64
CA GLY A 181 -1.25 -24.28 2.73
C GLY A 181 -0.07 -23.97 1.79
N ALA A 182 -0.17 -22.95 0.93
CA ALA A 182 0.95 -22.49 0.12
C ALA A 182 2.07 -21.92 1.00
N THR A 183 3.31 -22.03 0.55
CA THR A 183 4.48 -21.41 1.18
C THR A 183 4.88 -20.17 0.40
N ILE A 184 4.75 -19.00 1.03
CA ILE A 184 5.21 -17.71 0.46
C ILE A 184 6.41 -17.21 1.24
N ILE A 185 7.45 -16.84 0.51
CA ILE A 185 8.65 -16.21 1.06
C ILE A 185 8.51 -14.70 0.95
N PHE A 186 8.62 -14.01 2.07
CA PHE A 186 8.69 -12.56 2.12
C PHE A 186 10.15 -12.13 2.21
N VAL A 187 10.58 -11.30 1.27
CA VAL A 187 11.92 -10.71 1.27
C VAL A 187 11.83 -9.30 1.81
N GLY A 188 12.46 -9.08 2.96
CA GLY A 188 12.35 -7.83 3.71
C GLY A 188 11.08 -7.77 4.55
N ALA A 189 11.25 -7.56 5.85
CA ALA A 189 10.13 -7.38 6.78
C ALA A 189 9.63 -5.93 6.83
N GLY A 190 10.51 -4.98 6.49
CA GLY A 190 10.25 -3.57 6.66
C GLY A 190 10.11 -3.15 8.12
N LEU A 191 9.51 -2.00 8.37
CA LEU A 191 9.24 -1.50 9.71
C LEU A 191 8.15 -2.33 10.41
N PRO A 192 8.12 -2.37 11.77
CA PRO A 192 7.14 -3.14 12.54
C PRO A 192 5.68 -2.87 12.19
N GLY A 193 5.36 -1.69 11.67
CA GLY A 193 4.03 -1.35 11.16
C GLY A 193 3.54 -2.24 10.01
N LYS A 194 4.43 -3.01 9.35
CA LYS A 194 4.07 -3.97 8.29
C LYS A 194 3.69 -5.36 8.81
N ARG A 195 3.73 -5.60 10.10
CA ARG A 195 3.37 -6.87 10.74
C ARG A 195 2.03 -7.43 10.24
N PHE A 196 1.04 -6.56 10.02
CA PHE A 196 -0.28 -6.96 9.56
C PHE A 196 -0.27 -7.74 8.23
N THR A 197 0.73 -7.54 7.36
CA THR A 197 0.84 -8.26 6.08
C THR A 197 1.13 -9.75 6.30
N PHE A 198 1.95 -10.08 7.29
CA PHE A 198 2.26 -11.45 7.67
C PHE A 198 1.09 -12.10 8.41
N GLU A 199 0.44 -11.36 9.31
CA GLU A 199 -0.77 -11.80 10.00
C GLU A 199 -1.91 -12.08 9.00
N ARG A 200 -2.04 -11.24 7.97
CA ARG A 200 -3.04 -11.44 6.92
C ARG A 200 -2.74 -12.70 6.09
N ALA A 201 -1.48 -12.92 5.68
CA ALA A 201 -1.07 -14.14 5.00
C ALA A 201 -1.34 -15.40 5.87
N ALA A 202 -0.98 -15.34 7.15
CA ALA A 202 -1.27 -16.42 8.09
C ALA A 202 -2.78 -16.69 8.26
N ALA A 203 -3.61 -15.63 8.28
CA ALA A 203 -5.07 -15.75 8.36
C ALA A 203 -5.68 -16.41 7.11
N LEU A 204 -5.04 -16.27 5.95
CA LEU A 204 -5.40 -16.99 4.71
C LEU A 204 -4.92 -18.45 4.70
N GLY A 205 -4.24 -18.90 5.77
CA GLY A 205 -3.67 -20.22 5.85
C GLY A 205 -2.39 -20.40 5.03
N ILE A 206 -1.70 -19.32 4.70
CA ILE A 206 -0.43 -19.33 3.98
C ILE A 206 0.70 -19.52 4.98
N LYS A 207 1.67 -20.39 4.67
CA LYS A 207 2.90 -20.56 5.41
C LYS A 207 3.85 -19.43 5.07
N VAL A 208 4.07 -18.54 6.03
CA VAL A 208 4.93 -17.37 5.85
C VAL A 208 6.36 -17.75 6.22
N VAL A 209 7.28 -17.51 5.30
CA VAL A 209 8.74 -17.58 5.53
C VAL A 209 9.30 -16.19 5.30
N ILE A 210 10.13 -15.67 6.21
CA ILE A 210 10.75 -14.34 6.05
C ILE A 210 12.25 -14.50 5.82
N ILE A 211 12.79 -13.82 4.78
CA ILE A 211 14.21 -13.58 4.58
C ILE A 211 14.50 -12.14 5.00
N GLU A 212 15.37 -11.97 6.00
CA GLU A 212 15.74 -10.64 6.51
C GLU A 212 17.06 -10.72 7.29
N HIS A 213 17.60 -9.54 7.63
CA HIS A 213 18.78 -9.39 8.48
C HIS A 213 18.61 -10.10 9.83
N PRO A 214 19.65 -10.74 10.39
CA PRO A 214 19.56 -11.50 11.63
C PRO A 214 18.98 -10.71 12.82
N ASP A 215 19.26 -9.42 12.90
CA ASP A 215 18.76 -8.54 13.98
C ASP A 215 17.34 -8.00 13.75
N SER A 216 16.64 -8.49 12.75
CA SER A 216 15.28 -8.02 12.42
C SER A 216 14.28 -8.37 13.53
N TRP A 217 13.41 -7.40 13.84
CA TRP A 217 12.28 -7.57 14.74
C TRP A 217 11.38 -8.75 14.34
N SER A 218 11.32 -9.08 13.06
CA SER A 218 10.43 -10.12 12.53
C SER A 218 10.85 -11.55 12.92
N SER A 219 12.07 -11.74 13.41
CA SER A 219 12.54 -13.04 13.90
C SER A 219 11.71 -13.55 15.07
N SER A 220 11.19 -12.65 15.94
CA SER A 220 10.31 -13.01 17.07
C SER A 220 8.97 -13.61 16.63
N LEU A 221 8.51 -13.33 15.41
CA LEU A 221 7.23 -13.78 14.89
C LEU A 221 7.14 -15.30 14.73
N VAL A 222 8.28 -16.01 14.69
CA VAL A 222 8.33 -17.50 14.75
C VAL A 222 7.78 -17.99 16.08
N GLY A 223 8.28 -17.44 17.18
CA GLY A 223 7.83 -17.80 18.53
C GLY A 223 6.37 -17.43 18.81
N GLU A 224 5.86 -16.41 18.11
CA GLU A 224 4.46 -15.98 18.17
C GLU A 224 3.53 -16.82 17.28
N GLY A 225 4.08 -17.72 16.45
CA GLY A 225 3.31 -18.53 15.49
C GLY A 225 2.71 -17.76 14.32
N VAL A 226 3.16 -16.53 14.07
CA VAL A 226 2.71 -15.72 12.91
C VAL A 226 3.40 -16.18 11.64
N ILE A 227 4.70 -16.53 11.73
CA ILE A 227 5.47 -17.04 10.60
C ILE A 227 5.97 -18.45 10.88
N ALA A 228 6.09 -19.23 9.81
CA ALA A 228 6.56 -20.62 9.89
C ALA A 228 8.09 -20.70 10.09
N LYS A 229 8.83 -19.77 9.47
CA LYS A 229 10.30 -19.80 9.49
C LYS A 229 10.89 -18.42 9.24
N PHE A 230 12.03 -18.15 9.88
CA PHE A 230 12.88 -17.00 9.62
C PHE A 230 14.20 -17.49 9.02
N LEU A 231 14.60 -16.92 7.90
CA LEU A 231 15.85 -17.20 7.18
C LEU A 231 16.74 -15.96 7.28
N SER A 232 17.82 -16.11 8.03
CA SER A 232 18.75 -15.02 8.26
C SER A 232 19.68 -14.83 7.07
N VAL A 233 19.65 -13.64 6.45
CA VAL A 233 20.57 -13.22 5.39
C VAL A 233 21.12 -11.86 5.78
N ASP A 234 22.43 -11.70 5.70
CA ASP A 234 23.07 -10.39 5.91
C ASP A 234 22.75 -9.48 4.73
N MET A 235 21.69 -8.69 4.88
CA MET A 235 21.20 -7.73 3.88
C MET A 235 22.16 -6.55 3.66
N SER A 236 23.29 -6.50 4.39
CA SER A 236 24.32 -5.46 4.25
C SER A 236 25.37 -5.76 3.18
N GLN A 237 25.37 -6.96 2.67
CA GLN A 237 26.31 -7.40 1.64
C GLN A 237 25.97 -6.83 0.26
N SER A 238 26.80 -7.13 -0.75
CA SER A 238 26.49 -6.75 -2.12
C SER A 238 25.16 -7.36 -2.58
N SER A 239 24.48 -6.71 -3.54
CA SER A 239 23.21 -7.23 -4.09
C SER A 239 23.34 -8.65 -4.65
N GLU A 240 24.54 -9.03 -5.14
CA GLU A 240 24.80 -10.36 -5.65
C GLU A 240 24.97 -11.38 -4.52
N ASP A 241 25.73 -11.04 -3.48
CA ASP A 241 25.90 -11.92 -2.31
C ASP A 241 24.56 -12.16 -1.59
N VAL A 242 23.74 -11.11 -1.43
CA VAL A 242 22.39 -11.24 -0.88
C VAL A 242 21.52 -12.13 -1.75
N PHE A 243 21.58 -11.97 -3.08
CA PHE A 243 20.83 -12.80 -4.01
C PHE A 243 21.21 -14.28 -3.90
N GLU A 244 22.51 -14.61 -3.94
CA GLU A 244 23.00 -16.00 -3.84
C GLU A 244 22.66 -16.62 -2.49
N ALA A 245 22.82 -15.89 -1.39
CA ALA A 245 22.44 -16.35 -0.05
C ALA A 245 20.93 -16.64 0.06
N ALA A 246 20.10 -15.71 -0.42
CA ALA A 246 18.66 -15.89 -0.44
C ALA A 246 18.25 -17.09 -1.30
N LEU A 247 18.83 -17.22 -2.50
CA LEU A 247 18.56 -18.33 -3.42
C LEU A 247 18.95 -19.69 -2.80
N ALA A 248 20.09 -19.77 -2.12
CA ALA A 248 20.54 -20.98 -1.43
C ALA A 248 19.56 -21.39 -0.33
N HIS A 249 19.12 -20.42 0.49
CA HIS A 249 18.11 -20.67 1.52
C HIS A 249 16.78 -21.15 0.93
N ILE A 250 16.30 -20.52 -0.14
CA ILE A 250 15.04 -20.90 -0.79
C ILE A 250 15.11 -22.32 -1.35
N ARG A 251 16.22 -22.69 -2.00
CA ARG A 251 16.43 -24.03 -2.53
C ARG A 251 16.52 -25.11 -1.44
N SER A 252 16.92 -24.74 -0.24
CA SER A 252 16.97 -25.66 0.90
C SER A 252 15.62 -25.89 1.57
N LEU A 253 14.59 -25.07 1.28
CA LEU A 253 13.25 -25.28 1.80
C LEU A 253 12.67 -26.60 1.28
N GLY A 254 11.86 -27.24 2.11
CA GLY A 254 11.27 -28.54 1.79
C GLY A 254 12.11 -29.74 2.21
N SER A 255 13.43 -29.59 2.43
CA SER A 255 14.26 -30.64 3.04
C SER A 255 14.15 -30.68 4.56
N ASP A 256 13.61 -29.65 5.18
CA ASP A 256 13.45 -29.52 6.63
C ASP A 256 12.18 -30.20 7.18
N GLY A 257 11.33 -30.73 6.33
CA GLY A 257 10.06 -31.37 6.73
C GLY A 257 8.98 -30.42 7.25
N LEU A 258 9.25 -29.12 7.30
CA LEU A 258 8.33 -28.11 7.87
C LEU A 258 7.62 -27.28 6.82
N THR A 259 8.34 -26.80 5.81
CA THR A 259 7.84 -25.73 4.92
C THR A 259 7.56 -26.20 3.51
N GLY A 260 7.81 -27.24 2.97
CA GLY A 260 7.64 -27.56 1.53
C GLY A 260 8.42 -26.59 0.62
N ALA A 261 8.38 -26.81 -0.68
CA ALA A 261 8.97 -25.90 -1.65
C ALA A 261 8.21 -24.56 -1.67
N ALA A 262 8.89 -23.47 -2.05
CA ALA A 262 8.25 -22.18 -2.21
C ALA A 262 7.22 -22.20 -3.35
N ASP A 263 6.00 -21.76 -3.10
CA ASP A 263 4.95 -21.54 -4.10
C ASP A 263 5.00 -20.13 -4.69
N GLY A 264 5.54 -19.16 -3.95
CA GLY A 264 5.67 -17.77 -4.37
C GLY A 264 6.65 -16.97 -3.51
N ILE A 265 7.04 -15.81 -4.03
CA ILE A 265 7.89 -14.84 -3.32
C ILE A 265 7.21 -13.48 -3.37
N ALA A 266 7.14 -12.79 -2.24
CA ALA A 266 6.49 -11.49 -2.09
C ALA A 266 7.40 -10.48 -1.38
N THR A 267 7.11 -9.21 -1.55
CA THR A 267 7.61 -8.14 -0.70
C THR A 267 6.63 -6.97 -0.64
N PHE A 268 6.63 -6.29 0.51
CA PHE A 268 5.98 -4.99 0.72
C PHE A 268 7.01 -3.89 0.98
N VAL A 269 8.29 -4.17 0.69
CA VAL A 269 9.43 -3.28 0.90
C VAL A 269 10.02 -2.86 -0.43
N GLU A 270 10.05 -1.55 -0.70
CA GLU A 270 10.45 -1.00 -2.00
C GLU A 270 11.83 -1.48 -2.44
N LEU A 271 12.80 -1.45 -1.54
CA LEU A 271 14.19 -1.82 -1.86
C LEU A 271 14.37 -3.32 -2.12
N SER A 272 13.42 -4.16 -1.72
CA SER A 272 13.46 -5.61 -1.95
C SER A 272 12.81 -6.04 -3.27
N VAL A 273 12.07 -5.15 -3.95
CA VAL A 273 11.35 -5.49 -5.20
C VAL A 273 12.27 -6.04 -6.29
N PRO A 274 13.48 -5.47 -6.56
CA PRO A 274 14.40 -6.04 -7.57
C PRO A 274 14.91 -7.41 -7.21
N LEU A 275 15.24 -7.66 -5.95
CA LEU A 275 15.69 -8.96 -5.46
C LEU A 275 14.60 -10.02 -5.66
N VAL A 276 13.35 -9.69 -5.30
CA VAL A 276 12.19 -10.58 -5.51
C VAL A 276 12.01 -10.90 -6.99
N ALA A 277 12.08 -9.91 -7.87
CA ALA A 277 11.93 -10.13 -9.30
C ALA A 277 12.99 -11.10 -9.85
N ARG A 278 14.27 -10.92 -9.48
CA ARG A 278 15.38 -11.81 -9.86
C ARG A 278 15.20 -13.23 -9.32
N LEU A 279 14.79 -13.37 -8.05
CA LEU A 279 14.55 -14.67 -7.43
C LEU A 279 13.39 -15.40 -8.13
N CYS A 280 12.27 -14.70 -8.40
CA CYS A 280 11.15 -15.30 -9.13
C CYS A 280 11.55 -15.77 -10.52
N GLU A 281 12.27 -14.96 -11.29
CA GLU A 281 12.75 -15.32 -12.64
C GLU A 281 13.67 -16.57 -12.58
N THR A 282 14.64 -16.57 -11.66
CA THR A 282 15.61 -17.67 -11.50
C THR A 282 14.96 -18.98 -11.07
N LEU A 283 13.90 -18.91 -10.27
CA LEU A 283 13.19 -20.08 -9.74
C LEU A 283 11.98 -20.49 -10.60
N GLY A 284 11.64 -19.74 -11.64
CA GLY A 284 10.46 -19.97 -12.46
C GLY A 284 9.15 -19.79 -11.71
N LEU A 285 9.14 -18.94 -10.68
CA LEU A 285 7.97 -18.60 -9.89
C LEU A 285 7.22 -17.38 -10.48
N PRO A 286 5.91 -17.25 -10.24
CA PRO A 286 5.18 -16.04 -10.64
C PRO A 286 5.79 -14.80 -10.01
N GLY A 287 6.00 -13.75 -10.82
CA GLY A 287 6.59 -12.50 -10.36
C GLY A 287 6.71 -11.48 -11.49
N HIS A 288 7.23 -10.32 -11.15
CA HIS A 288 7.52 -9.28 -12.13
C HIS A 288 8.82 -9.61 -12.89
N HIS A 289 8.87 -9.24 -14.16
CA HIS A 289 10.11 -9.32 -14.92
C HIS A 289 11.12 -8.27 -14.40
N PRO A 290 12.41 -8.63 -14.14
CA PRO A 290 13.39 -7.68 -13.61
C PRO A 290 13.50 -6.38 -14.37
N ALA A 291 13.47 -6.41 -15.70
CA ALA A 291 13.55 -5.20 -16.51
C ALA A 291 12.36 -4.24 -16.32
N ALA A 292 11.15 -4.76 -16.04
CA ALA A 292 9.98 -3.94 -15.71
C ALA A 292 10.17 -3.24 -14.36
N VAL A 293 10.69 -3.96 -13.37
CA VAL A 293 11.00 -3.42 -12.04
C VAL A 293 12.07 -2.34 -12.13
N ASP A 294 13.17 -2.60 -12.84
CA ASP A 294 14.24 -1.62 -13.06
C ASP A 294 13.73 -0.37 -13.79
N GLY A 295 12.82 -0.57 -14.76
CA GLY A 295 12.15 0.52 -15.47
C GLY A 295 11.30 1.40 -14.56
N ALA A 296 10.54 0.81 -13.66
CA ALA A 296 9.68 1.52 -12.71
C ALA A 296 10.49 2.28 -11.64
N ARG A 297 11.52 1.64 -11.09
CA ARG A 297 12.32 2.21 -10.01
C ARG A 297 13.24 3.34 -10.43
N ASN A 298 13.64 3.39 -11.68
CA ASN A 298 14.47 4.46 -12.22
C ASN A 298 13.59 5.48 -12.95
N LYS A 299 13.36 6.62 -12.32
CA LYS A 299 12.47 7.68 -12.84
C LYS A 299 12.83 8.12 -14.27
N HIS A 300 14.12 8.17 -14.63
CA HIS A 300 14.54 8.48 -15.99
C HIS A 300 14.12 7.41 -17.00
N ARG A 301 14.30 6.11 -16.65
CA ARG A 301 13.83 4.99 -17.49
C ARG A 301 12.31 4.96 -17.58
N THR A 302 11.60 5.26 -16.49
CA THR A 302 10.13 5.42 -16.51
C THR A 302 9.73 6.47 -17.56
N ARG A 303 10.35 7.67 -17.54
CA ARG A 303 10.04 8.73 -18.51
C ARG A 303 10.31 8.30 -19.96
N ALA A 304 11.40 7.58 -20.18
CA ALA A 304 11.72 7.03 -21.52
C ALA A 304 10.65 6.02 -21.98
N ALA A 305 10.19 5.12 -21.11
CA ALA A 305 9.14 4.14 -21.42
C ALA A 305 7.79 4.83 -21.75
N LEU A 306 7.39 5.83 -20.94
CA LEU A 306 6.18 6.61 -21.20
C LEU A 306 6.24 7.34 -22.55
N LYS A 307 7.37 8.00 -22.85
CA LYS A 307 7.59 8.69 -24.13
C LYS A 307 7.49 7.71 -25.30
N ALA A 308 8.10 6.54 -25.19
CA ALA A 308 8.02 5.49 -26.21
C ALA A 308 6.59 4.97 -26.42
N ALA A 309 5.77 4.95 -25.37
CA ALA A 309 4.35 4.56 -25.41
C ALA A 309 3.41 5.72 -25.84
N GLY A 310 3.92 6.92 -26.09
CA GLY A 310 3.11 8.10 -26.41
C GLY A 310 2.29 8.63 -25.25
N LEU A 311 2.66 8.31 -24.01
CA LEU A 311 1.99 8.77 -22.80
C LEU A 311 2.53 10.14 -22.35
N PRO A 312 1.73 10.95 -21.65
CA PRO A 312 2.17 12.20 -21.06
C PRO A 312 3.40 11.99 -20.18
N THR A 313 4.41 12.83 -20.37
CA THR A 313 5.63 12.80 -19.55
C THR A 313 6.21 14.21 -19.43
N PRO A 314 6.64 14.64 -18.23
CA PRO A 314 7.26 15.95 -18.05
C PRO A 314 8.61 16.01 -18.78
N ARG A 315 9.03 17.23 -19.19
CA ARG A 315 10.40 17.45 -19.63
C ARG A 315 11.35 17.05 -18.53
N ASN A 316 12.42 16.34 -18.88
CA ASN A 316 13.36 15.84 -17.87
C ASN A 316 14.77 15.72 -18.45
N TYR A 317 15.77 15.81 -17.58
CA TYR A 317 17.18 15.66 -17.91
C TYR A 317 17.91 14.92 -16.78
N LEU A 318 18.69 13.90 -17.13
CA LEU A 318 19.53 13.17 -16.19
C LEU A 318 20.86 13.88 -16.01
N ILE A 319 21.12 14.40 -14.83
CA ILE A 319 22.35 15.11 -14.46
C ILE A 319 23.34 14.10 -13.87
N LYS A 320 24.47 13.92 -14.55
CA LYS A 320 25.54 13.00 -14.11
C LYS A 320 26.70 13.74 -13.43
N SER A 321 26.80 15.04 -13.66
CA SER A 321 27.84 15.86 -13.07
C SER A 321 27.42 17.32 -12.94
N LEU A 322 28.10 18.09 -12.09
CA LEU A 322 27.85 19.52 -11.93
C LEU A 322 28.01 20.31 -13.26
N ALA A 323 28.83 19.82 -14.19
CA ALA A 323 29.03 20.46 -15.50
C ALA A 323 27.79 20.44 -16.40
N GLU A 324 26.88 19.48 -16.20
CA GLU A 324 25.67 19.31 -16.99
C GLU A 324 24.45 20.11 -16.46
N VAL A 325 24.62 20.82 -15.36
CA VAL A 325 23.53 21.56 -14.70
C VAL A 325 22.96 22.66 -15.60
N ASP A 326 23.82 23.37 -16.34
CA ASP A 326 23.39 24.44 -17.24
C ASP A 326 22.65 23.88 -18.48
N ASP A 327 23.08 22.73 -19.02
CA ASP A 327 22.39 22.03 -20.11
C ASP A 327 21.01 21.53 -19.65
N ALA A 328 20.93 20.95 -18.46
CA ALA A 328 19.66 20.52 -17.87
C ALA A 328 18.69 21.70 -17.68
N ALA A 329 19.18 22.84 -17.20
CA ALA A 329 18.39 24.06 -17.05
C ALA A 329 17.83 24.58 -18.38
N GLN A 330 18.61 24.48 -19.47
CA GLN A 330 18.18 24.87 -20.80
C GLN A 330 17.10 23.91 -21.36
N GLU A 331 17.27 22.60 -21.18
CA GLU A 331 16.35 21.57 -21.72
C GLU A 331 15.00 21.55 -20.95
N VAL A 332 15.04 21.62 -19.63
CA VAL A 332 13.85 21.47 -18.80
C VAL A 332 13.15 22.81 -18.53
N GLY A 333 13.91 23.86 -18.25
CA GLY A 333 13.37 25.16 -17.82
C GLY A 333 12.93 25.20 -16.37
N PHE A 334 12.37 26.34 -15.94
CA PHE A 334 11.92 26.58 -14.56
C PHE A 334 10.44 26.97 -14.52
N PRO A 335 9.73 26.73 -13.38
CA PRO A 335 10.21 26.00 -12.21
C PRO A 335 10.44 24.51 -12.48
N ALA A 336 11.35 23.88 -11.73
CA ALA A 336 11.70 22.48 -11.90
C ALA A 336 11.87 21.79 -10.53
N VAL A 337 11.92 20.45 -10.55
CA VAL A 337 12.23 19.62 -9.39
C VAL A 337 13.51 18.83 -9.67
N LEU A 338 14.46 18.91 -8.74
CA LEU A 338 15.60 18.01 -8.67
C LEU A 338 15.28 16.85 -7.73
N LYS A 339 15.55 15.63 -8.14
CA LYS A 339 15.32 14.43 -7.34
C LYS A 339 16.26 13.30 -7.71
N PRO A 340 16.58 12.36 -6.82
CA PRO A 340 17.32 11.15 -7.20
C PRO A 340 16.50 10.31 -8.19
N VAL A 341 17.17 9.66 -9.15
CA VAL A 341 16.51 8.76 -10.12
C VAL A 341 15.86 7.57 -9.44
N SER A 342 16.44 7.10 -8.33
CA SER A 342 15.92 6.04 -7.48
C SER A 342 15.88 6.54 -6.04
N GLY A 343 14.78 6.36 -5.35
CA GLY A 343 14.61 6.84 -3.98
C GLY A 343 13.28 6.45 -3.39
N ALA A 344 13.02 6.87 -2.16
CA ALA A 344 11.76 6.68 -1.45
C ALA A 344 11.55 7.85 -0.46
N ALA A 345 10.30 8.09 -0.04
CA ALA A 345 9.93 9.04 1.00
C ALA A 345 10.41 10.49 0.75
N SER A 346 10.37 10.95 -0.49
CA SER A 346 10.75 12.32 -0.93
C SER A 346 12.18 12.75 -0.54
N LEU A 347 13.06 11.83 -0.12
CA LEU A 347 14.45 12.15 0.24
C LEU A 347 15.21 12.70 -0.97
N GLY A 348 15.88 13.83 -0.79
CA GLY A 348 16.66 14.50 -1.85
C GLY A 348 15.79 15.17 -2.92
N VAL A 349 14.50 15.42 -2.69
CA VAL A 349 13.62 16.14 -3.62
C VAL A 349 13.63 17.63 -3.29
N LYS A 350 13.94 18.47 -4.30
CA LYS A 350 14.00 19.94 -4.13
C LYS A 350 13.38 20.66 -5.33
N LYS A 351 12.55 21.66 -5.06
CA LYS A 351 12.06 22.60 -6.07
C LYS A 351 13.09 23.69 -6.30
N VAL A 352 13.30 24.05 -7.55
CA VAL A 352 14.20 25.12 -7.95
C VAL A 352 13.49 26.07 -8.94
N SER A 353 13.73 27.35 -8.80
CA SER A 353 13.09 28.40 -9.60
C SER A 353 14.08 29.15 -10.49
N SER A 354 15.38 28.89 -10.36
CA SER A 354 16.44 29.55 -11.13
C SER A 354 17.69 28.66 -11.26
N ALA A 355 18.53 28.95 -12.25
CA ALA A 355 19.80 28.26 -12.46
C ALA A 355 20.79 28.45 -11.29
N GLY A 356 20.72 29.59 -10.58
CA GLY A 356 21.52 29.82 -9.38
C GLY A 356 21.15 28.85 -8.25
N GLU A 357 19.86 28.80 -7.89
CA GLU A 357 19.32 27.86 -6.89
C GLU A 357 19.62 26.40 -7.27
N MET A 358 19.56 26.07 -8.56
CA MET A 358 19.75 24.71 -9.03
C MET A 358 21.15 24.16 -8.73
N LYS A 359 22.22 24.97 -8.89
CA LYS A 359 23.60 24.55 -8.62
C LYS A 359 23.82 24.23 -7.15
N ASP A 360 23.24 25.04 -6.27
CA ASP A 360 23.34 24.82 -4.82
C ASP A 360 22.48 23.62 -4.39
N ALA A 361 21.24 23.53 -4.88
CA ALA A 361 20.37 22.40 -4.61
C ALA A 361 20.96 21.06 -5.10
N TYR A 362 21.63 21.05 -6.27
CA TYR A 362 22.31 19.85 -6.77
C TYR A 362 23.40 19.37 -5.80
N LYS A 363 24.27 20.30 -5.33
CA LYS A 363 25.31 19.95 -4.35
C LYS A 363 24.72 19.42 -3.05
N GLU A 364 23.73 20.12 -2.52
CA GLU A 364 23.04 19.70 -1.30
C GLU A 364 22.41 18.32 -1.43
N ILE A 365 21.77 18.01 -2.58
CA ILE A 365 21.19 16.69 -2.85
C ILE A 365 22.30 15.63 -2.89
N VAL A 366 23.40 15.86 -3.61
CA VAL A 366 24.50 14.91 -3.70
C VAL A 366 25.13 14.66 -2.32
N ASP A 367 25.33 15.72 -1.53
CA ASP A 367 25.84 15.61 -0.17
C ASP A 367 24.87 14.83 0.73
N GLU A 368 23.57 15.14 0.68
CA GLU A 368 22.54 14.43 1.44
C GLU A 368 22.49 12.94 1.08
N LEU A 369 22.46 12.63 -0.22
CA LEU A 369 22.41 11.26 -0.71
C LEU A 369 23.67 10.44 -0.31
N SER A 370 24.82 11.10 -0.17
CA SER A 370 26.07 10.46 0.27
C SER A 370 26.00 9.95 1.72
N THR A 371 25.10 10.52 2.53
CA THR A 371 24.90 10.15 3.94
C THR A 371 23.78 9.14 4.17
N LEU A 372 23.04 8.78 3.12
CA LEU A 372 21.93 7.83 3.26
C LEU A 372 22.43 6.42 3.52
N VAL A 373 21.72 5.74 4.43
CA VAL A 373 21.90 4.32 4.72
C VAL A 373 20.56 3.57 4.55
N VAL A 374 20.66 2.29 4.24
CA VAL A 374 19.52 1.38 4.21
C VAL A 374 19.46 0.64 5.54
N SER A 375 18.35 0.79 6.26
CA SER A 375 18.08 0.08 7.50
C SER A 375 16.68 -0.54 7.44
N SER A 376 16.58 -1.84 7.67
CA SER A 376 15.31 -2.61 7.58
C SER A 376 14.53 -2.34 6.28
N GLY A 377 15.26 -2.17 5.17
CA GLY A 377 14.65 -1.89 3.85
C GLY A 377 14.10 -0.48 3.66
N ALA A 378 14.37 0.45 4.58
CA ALA A 378 14.04 1.87 4.44
C ALA A 378 15.31 2.70 4.24
N LEU A 379 15.21 3.77 3.45
CA LEU A 379 16.24 4.81 3.36
C LEU A 379 16.10 5.75 4.53
N ILE A 380 17.18 5.93 5.28
CA ILE A 380 17.25 6.87 6.41
C ILE A 380 18.53 7.68 6.34
N LYS A 381 18.54 8.87 6.95
CA LYS A 381 19.79 9.61 7.17
C LYS A 381 20.62 8.85 8.20
N GLY A 382 21.84 8.44 7.80
CA GLY A 382 22.76 7.74 8.69
C GLY A 382 23.56 8.72 9.52
N ASP A 383 23.84 8.32 10.77
CA ASP A 383 24.93 8.85 11.56
C ASP A 383 25.99 7.75 11.77
N ALA A 384 27.14 8.11 12.34
CA ALA A 384 28.26 7.18 12.55
C ALA A 384 27.88 5.92 13.40
N ASN A 385 26.70 5.90 14.03
CA ASN A 385 26.20 4.83 14.90
C ASN A 385 24.93 4.15 14.39
N SER A 386 24.41 4.52 13.21
CA SER A 386 23.08 4.12 12.75
C SER A 386 22.97 2.70 12.23
N GLY A 387 24.06 1.93 12.17
CA GLY A 387 24.06 0.52 11.79
C GLY A 387 23.22 0.25 10.52
N GLY A 388 23.72 0.64 9.35
CA GLY A 388 23.03 0.43 8.08
C GLY A 388 24.02 0.37 6.92
N VAL A 389 23.56 -0.05 5.75
CA VAL A 389 24.36 -0.13 4.52
C VAL A 389 24.31 1.22 3.80
N ASN A 390 25.46 1.69 3.31
CA ASN A 390 25.48 2.89 2.48
C ASN A 390 24.57 2.68 1.25
N ALA A 391 23.60 3.57 1.08
CA ALA A 391 22.61 3.48 0.02
C ALA A 391 23.23 3.48 -1.39
N GLN A 392 24.40 4.10 -1.57
CA GLN A 392 25.14 4.13 -2.85
C GLN A 392 25.52 2.72 -3.36
N ASN A 393 25.61 1.75 -2.46
CA ASN A 393 25.91 0.37 -2.83
C ASN A 393 24.68 -0.40 -3.36
N MET A 394 23.49 0.16 -3.18
CA MET A 394 22.23 -0.52 -3.46
C MET A 394 21.36 0.17 -4.52
N ILE A 395 21.50 1.49 -4.69
CA ILE A 395 20.65 2.27 -5.59
C ILE A 395 21.45 3.32 -6.37
N ASP A 396 20.95 3.67 -7.56
CA ASP A 396 21.48 4.76 -8.39
C ASP A 396 21.03 6.11 -7.80
N LEU A 397 21.98 6.89 -7.31
CA LEU A 397 21.77 8.20 -6.72
C LEU A 397 21.97 9.36 -7.72
N SER A 398 22.06 9.09 -9.04
CA SER A 398 22.07 10.16 -10.05
C SER A 398 20.86 11.07 -9.88
N VAL A 399 21.05 12.36 -10.19
CA VAL A 399 19.99 13.37 -10.02
C VAL A 399 19.24 13.58 -11.33
N LEU A 400 17.92 13.54 -11.26
CA LEU A 400 17.02 13.87 -12.36
C LEU A 400 16.47 15.28 -12.15
N MET A 401 16.56 16.14 -13.17
CA MET A 401 15.79 17.36 -13.23
C MET A 401 14.51 17.11 -14.00
N GLU A 402 13.37 17.50 -13.45
CA GLU A 402 12.06 17.42 -14.10
C GLU A 402 11.32 18.75 -14.06
N GLN A 403 10.52 19.02 -15.08
CA GLN A 403 9.56 20.10 -15.06
C GLN A 403 8.68 20.00 -13.81
N TYR A 404 8.54 21.11 -13.09
CA TYR A 404 7.59 21.16 -11.96
C TYR A 404 6.15 20.96 -12.48
N LEU A 405 5.45 20.03 -11.85
CA LEU A 405 4.06 19.75 -12.17
C LEU A 405 3.15 20.54 -11.21
N ASP A 406 2.28 21.37 -11.76
CA ASP A 406 1.22 22.03 -11.01
C ASP A 406 0.08 21.07 -10.68
N GLY A 407 -0.97 21.56 -10.02
CA GLY A 407 -2.22 20.84 -9.78
C GLY A 407 -2.21 19.92 -8.58
N CYS A 408 -3.29 19.13 -8.47
CA CYS A 408 -3.53 18.27 -7.30
C CYS A 408 -2.80 16.94 -7.45
N GLU A 409 -2.15 16.52 -6.38
CA GLU A 409 -1.52 15.20 -6.27
C GLU A 409 -2.55 14.15 -5.86
N VAL A 410 -2.42 12.96 -6.43
CA VAL A 410 -3.29 11.82 -6.14
C VAL A 410 -2.51 10.52 -6.17
N ASP A 411 -2.97 9.57 -5.40
CA ASP A 411 -2.56 8.18 -5.51
C ASP A 411 -3.60 7.36 -6.27
N VAL A 412 -3.12 6.47 -7.12
CA VAL A 412 -3.96 5.50 -7.82
C VAL A 412 -3.46 4.10 -7.47
N ASP A 413 -4.21 3.40 -6.61
CA ASP A 413 -3.91 2.00 -6.32
C ASP A 413 -4.52 1.11 -7.39
N VAL A 414 -3.69 0.30 -8.03
CA VAL A 414 -4.06 -0.51 -9.19
C VAL A 414 -3.83 -2.00 -8.91
N VAL A 415 -4.83 -2.84 -9.20
CA VAL A 415 -4.67 -4.30 -9.24
C VAL A 415 -4.74 -4.76 -10.69
N MET A 416 -3.68 -5.43 -11.15
CA MET A 416 -3.57 -6.00 -12.49
C MET A 416 -3.61 -7.53 -12.44
N SER A 417 -4.23 -8.14 -13.45
CA SER A 417 -4.22 -9.61 -13.61
C SER A 417 -4.28 -9.98 -15.08
N GLY A 418 -3.26 -10.70 -15.56
CA GLY A 418 -3.18 -11.17 -16.94
C GLY A 418 -3.19 -10.05 -18.00
N GLY A 419 -2.55 -8.91 -17.71
CA GLY A 419 -2.48 -7.75 -18.60
C GLY A 419 -3.69 -6.81 -18.53
N GLU A 420 -4.71 -7.14 -17.75
CA GLU A 420 -5.90 -6.31 -17.57
C GLU A 420 -6.00 -5.76 -16.15
N TYR A 421 -6.42 -4.51 -16.00
CA TYR A 421 -6.71 -3.99 -14.67
C TYR A 421 -8.02 -4.55 -14.13
N GLN A 422 -8.04 -4.87 -12.85
CA GLN A 422 -9.20 -5.41 -12.16
C GLN A 422 -9.80 -4.40 -11.18
N TYR A 423 -8.96 -3.52 -10.68
CA TYR A 423 -9.31 -2.48 -9.74
C TYR A 423 -8.39 -1.28 -9.93
N ALA A 424 -8.94 -0.08 -9.82
CA ALA A 424 -8.20 1.16 -9.71
C ALA A 424 -9.00 2.17 -8.89
N ALA A 425 -8.44 2.67 -7.80
CA ALA A 425 -9.04 3.70 -6.96
C ALA A 425 -8.14 4.93 -6.92
N VAL A 426 -8.76 6.11 -6.89
CA VAL A 426 -8.08 7.40 -6.76
C VAL A 426 -8.32 7.94 -5.37
N ALA A 427 -7.25 8.28 -4.67
CA ALA A 427 -7.23 9.03 -3.42
C ALA A 427 -6.59 10.40 -3.67
N ASP A 428 -7.12 11.46 -3.08
CA ASP A 428 -6.51 12.78 -3.15
C ASP A 428 -5.48 12.93 -2.04
N ASN A 429 -4.33 13.50 -2.39
CA ASN A 429 -3.31 13.91 -1.43
C ASN A 429 -3.41 15.42 -1.20
N GLY A 430 -3.18 15.82 0.03
CA GLY A 430 -3.05 17.22 0.40
C GLY A 430 -1.83 17.88 -0.23
N PRO A 431 -1.78 19.22 -0.22
CA PRO A 431 -0.59 19.91 -0.69
C PRO A 431 0.62 19.49 0.15
N THR A 432 1.69 19.08 -0.51
CA THR A 432 2.94 18.73 0.15
C THR A 432 3.58 19.96 0.81
N MET A 433 4.30 19.76 1.90
CA MET A 433 5.03 20.85 2.58
C MET A 433 6.33 21.18 1.80
N GLU A 434 6.29 22.23 0.99
CA GLU A 434 7.49 22.72 0.30
C GLU A 434 8.45 23.44 1.29
N PRO A 435 9.77 23.36 1.09
CA PRO A 435 10.47 22.78 -0.05
C PRO A 435 10.76 21.28 0.06
N TYR A 436 10.30 20.60 1.10
CA TYR A 436 10.65 19.20 1.43
C TYR A 436 9.72 18.17 0.78
N PHE A 437 8.57 18.59 0.22
CA PHE A 437 7.54 17.72 -0.34
C PHE A 437 7.02 16.66 0.64
N ASN A 438 7.02 16.99 1.95
CA ASN A 438 6.48 16.09 2.96
C ASN A 438 4.96 15.98 2.83
N GLU A 439 4.46 14.77 2.93
CA GLU A 439 3.03 14.48 2.87
C GLU A 439 2.27 15.16 4.01
N THR A 440 1.03 15.53 3.75
CA THR A 440 0.15 16.14 4.74
C THR A 440 -1.02 15.22 5.07
N TRP A 441 -2.00 15.14 4.22
CA TRP A 441 -3.17 14.30 4.40
C TRP A 441 -3.57 13.62 3.09
N ALA A 442 -4.41 12.57 3.20
CA ALA A 442 -5.05 11.98 2.03
C ALA A 442 -6.52 11.64 2.33
N VAL A 443 -7.32 11.53 1.27
CA VAL A 443 -8.74 11.17 1.36
C VAL A 443 -9.17 10.27 0.20
N CYS A 444 -9.91 9.22 0.52
CA CYS A 444 -10.52 8.29 -0.43
C CYS A 444 -12.02 8.11 -0.10
N PRO A 445 -12.92 8.11 -1.12
CA PRO A 445 -12.66 8.31 -2.54
C PRO A 445 -12.29 9.77 -2.85
N SER A 446 -11.61 9.96 -3.99
CA SER A 446 -11.21 11.28 -4.47
C SER A 446 -12.37 12.27 -4.59
N LEU A 447 -12.10 13.53 -4.25
CA LEU A 447 -13.00 14.68 -4.38
C LEU A 447 -12.97 15.29 -5.79
N LEU A 448 -12.02 14.91 -6.63
CA LEU A 448 -11.91 15.39 -8.01
C LEU A 448 -13.16 15.02 -8.84
N PRO A 449 -13.49 15.78 -9.88
CA PRO A 449 -14.53 15.42 -10.84
C PRO A 449 -14.34 14.00 -11.42
N LYS A 450 -15.43 13.29 -11.67
CA LYS A 450 -15.40 11.89 -12.12
C LYS A 450 -14.66 11.67 -13.44
N ASP A 451 -14.68 12.65 -14.34
CA ASP A 451 -13.92 12.63 -15.60
C ASP A 451 -12.41 12.72 -15.36
N GLN A 452 -11.98 13.55 -14.40
CA GLN A 452 -10.57 13.65 -14.00
C GLN A 452 -10.10 12.37 -13.30
N GLN A 453 -10.91 11.81 -12.39
CA GLN A 453 -10.62 10.52 -11.77
C GLN A 453 -10.44 9.41 -12.82
N ARG A 454 -11.28 9.39 -13.88
CA ARG A 454 -11.15 8.43 -14.97
C ARG A 454 -9.85 8.63 -15.73
N GLN A 455 -9.51 9.88 -16.12
CA GLN A 455 -8.26 10.19 -16.82
C GLN A 455 -7.03 9.76 -16.02
N LEU A 456 -7.03 9.97 -14.69
CA LEU A 456 -5.95 9.53 -13.79
C LEU A 456 -5.83 8.02 -13.73
N LYS A 457 -6.95 7.30 -13.62
CA LYS A 457 -6.96 5.83 -13.67
C LYS A 457 -6.44 5.30 -15.00
N ASP A 458 -6.90 5.87 -16.11
CA ASP A 458 -6.48 5.46 -17.45
C ASP A 458 -4.97 5.71 -17.66
N LEU A 459 -4.45 6.85 -17.17
CA LEU A 459 -3.01 7.12 -17.16
C LEU A 459 -2.25 6.10 -16.31
N ALA A 460 -2.63 5.90 -15.05
CA ALA A 460 -1.96 4.99 -14.12
C ALA A 460 -1.87 3.57 -14.69
N VAL A 461 -3.00 3.03 -15.18
CA VAL A 461 -3.05 1.71 -15.83
C VAL A 461 -2.15 1.65 -17.06
N SER A 462 -2.17 2.69 -17.90
CA SER A 462 -1.33 2.77 -19.10
C SER A 462 0.16 2.83 -18.76
N CYS A 463 0.54 3.56 -17.72
CA CYS A 463 1.92 3.61 -17.22
C CYS A 463 2.39 2.24 -16.74
N VAL A 464 1.58 1.54 -15.93
CA VAL A 464 1.88 0.18 -15.44
C VAL A 464 2.09 -0.78 -16.62
N LYS A 465 1.20 -0.75 -17.63
CA LYS A 465 1.30 -1.57 -18.84
C LYS A 465 2.54 -1.23 -19.67
N SER A 466 2.85 0.07 -19.85
CA SER A 466 4.00 0.54 -20.66
C SER A 466 5.35 0.11 -20.07
N LEU A 467 5.42 -0.10 -18.77
CA LEU A 467 6.58 -0.63 -18.07
C LEU A 467 6.72 -2.16 -18.20
N GLY A 468 5.72 -2.85 -18.74
CA GLY A 468 5.74 -4.30 -18.98
C GLY A 468 5.11 -5.13 -17.85
N PHE A 469 4.43 -4.54 -16.90
CA PHE A 469 3.73 -5.27 -15.85
C PHE A 469 2.40 -5.86 -16.35
N THR A 470 2.12 -7.09 -15.94
CA THR A 470 0.91 -7.81 -16.35
C THR A 470 0.01 -8.22 -15.17
N SER A 471 0.58 -8.46 -14.00
CA SER A 471 -0.17 -8.88 -12.80
C SER A 471 0.49 -8.32 -11.56
N GLY A 472 -0.27 -8.06 -10.51
CA GLY A 472 0.23 -7.52 -9.25
C GLY A 472 -0.58 -6.34 -8.73
N VAL A 473 -0.11 -5.79 -7.63
CA VAL A 473 -0.64 -4.57 -7.00
C VAL A 473 0.39 -3.46 -7.16
N PHE A 474 -0.07 -2.30 -7.58
CA PHE A 474 0.78 -1.13 -7.89
C PHE A 474 0.23 0.10 -7.20
N HIS A 475 1.14 0.90 -6.66
CA HIS A 475 0.84 2.22 -6.12
C HIS A 475 1.42 3.26 -7.07
N VAL A 476 0.53 4.06 -7.68
CA VAL A 476 0.89 4.99 -8.76
C VAL A 476 0.59 6.41 -8.32
N GLU A 477 1.63 7.21 -8.19
CA GLU A 477 1.53 8.62 -7.83
C GLU A 477 1.38 9.47 -9.07
N CYS A 478 0.36 10.31 -9.10
CA CYS A 478 0.01 11.16 -10.24
C CYS A 478 -0.33 12.58 -9.80
N LYS A 479 -0.34 13.50 -10.76
CA LYS A 479 -0.95 14.84 -10.59
C LYS A 479 -1.99 15.10 -11.67
N MET A 480 -3.12 15.70 -11.29
CA MET A 480 -4.03 16.34 -12.22
C MET A 480 -3.58 17.77 -12.43
N THR A 481 -2.80 17.99 -13.51
CA THR A 481 -2.24 19.31 -13.84
C THR A 481 -3.19 20.15 -14.70
N SER A 482 -2.83 21.42 -14.92
CA SER A 482 -3.54 22.31 -15.85
C SER A 482 -3.53 21.81 -17.32
N THR A 483 -2.60 20.92 -17.67
CA THR A 483 -2.45 20.32 -19.01
C THR A 483 -2.96 18.88 -19.08
N GLY A 484 -3.58 18.36 -18.02
CA GLY A 484 -4.07 17.00 -17.91
C GLY A 484 -3.28 16.14 -16.91
N PRO A 485 -3.58 14.84 -16.82
CA PRO A 485 -2.95 13.95 -15.86
C PRO A 485 -1.48 13.70 -16.22
N GLN A 486 -0.61 13.69 -15.21
CA GLN A 486 0.83 13.43 -15.31
C GLN A 486 1.26 12.42 -14.26
N LEU A 487 2.20 11.53 -14.62
CA LEU A 487 2.78 10.56 -13.69
C LEU A 487 3.88 11.20 -12.83
N ILE A 488 3.88 10.92 -11.53
CA ILE A 488 5.02 11.13 -10.62
C ILE A 488 5.89 9.88 -10.62
N GLU A 489 5.38 8.75 -10.12
CA GLU A 489 6.09 7.46 -10.14
C GLU A 489 5.15 6.24 -10.09
N VAL A 490 5.68 5.07 -10.44
CA VAL A 490 5.03 3.77 -10.30
C VAL A 490 5.82 2.94 -9.30
N ASN A 491 5.20 2.60 -8.18
CA ASN A 491 5.73 1.65 -7.21
C ASN A 491 5.18 0.25 -7.54
N ALA A 492 6.07 -0.71 -7.85
CA ALA A 492 5.68 -2.08 -8.23
C ALA A 492 5.34 -2.94 -7.01
N ARG A 493 4.57 -2.37 -6.10
CA ARG A 493 4.06 -2.95 -4.85
C ARG A 493 2.87 -2.15 -4.33
N MET A 494 2.20 -2.71 -3.33
CA MET A 494 1.20 -1.99 -2.54
C MET A 494 1.82 -0.74 -1.88
N GLY A 495 1.09 0.36 -1.82
CA GLY A 495 1.45 1.56 -1.06
C GLY A 495 1.72 1.28 0.41
N GLY A 496 2.48 2.17 1.03
CA GLY A 496 2.78 2.10 2.47
C GLY A 496 1.66 2.65 3.36
N GLY A 497 1.96 2.76 4.65
CA GLY A 497 1.08 3.43 5.61
C GLY A 497 -0.35 2.92 5.61
N GLN A 498 -1.28 3.82 5.38
CA GLN A 498 -2.72 3.62 5.50
C GLN A 498 -3.38 3.05 4.23
N ILE A 499 -2.63 2.84 3.14
CA ILE A 499 -3.16 2.48 1.80
C ILE A 499 -3.99 1.19 1.84
N HIS A 500 -3.50 0.12 2.51
CA HIS A 500 -4.25 -1.12 2.64
C HIS A 500 -5.61 -0.91 3.31
N GLU A 501 -5.61 -0.26 4.48
CA GLU A 501 -6.83 -0.03 5.25
C GLU A 501 -7.82 0.89 4.51
N THR A 502 -7.29 1.86 3.79
CA THR A 502 -8.08 2.78 2.96
C THR A 502 -8.83 2.03 1.86
N ASN A 503 -8.13 1.20 1.08
CA ASN A 503 -8.75 0.42 0.01
C ASN A 503 -9.73 -0.63 0.57
N LEU A 504 -9.37 -1.27 1.67
CA LEU A 504 -10.22 -2.27 2.33
C LEU A 504 -11.52 -1.65 2.83
N ARG A 505 -11.48 -0.50 3.51
CA ARG A 505 -12.68 0.16 4.05
C ARG A 505 -13.50 0.84 2.98
N CYS A 506 -12.85 1.54 2.06
CA CYS A 506 -13.55 2.31 1.05
C CYS A 506 -14.17 1.41 -0.03
N TRP A 507 -13.46 0.35 -0.45
CA TRP A 507 -13.79 -0.45 -1.62
C TRP A 507 -13.88 -1.95 -1.37
N SER A 508 -13.72 -2.41 -0.13
CA SER A 508 -13.65 -3.85 0.20
C SER A 508 -12.53 -4.61 -0.55
N VAL A 509 -11.48 -3.91 -0.95
CA VAL A 509 -10.36 -4.50 -1.69
C VAL A 509 -9.18 -4.69 -0.76
N ASP A 510 -8.84 -5.95 -0.48
CA ASP A 510 -7.68 -6.34 0.31
C ASP A 510 -6.44 -6.43 -0.58
N LEU A 511 -5.67 -5.34 -0.64
CA LEU A 511 -4.47 -5.27 -1.48
C LEU A 511 -3.37 -6.26 -1.05
N VAL A 512 -3.35 -6.68 0.22
CA VAL A 512 -2.42 -7.73 0.68
C VAL A 512 -2.84 -9.07 0.07
N GLU A 513 -4.11 -9.44 0.17
CA GLU A 513 -4.64 -10.68 -0.43
C GLU A 513 -4.38 -10.74 -1.94
N GLU A 514 -4.68 -9.65 -2.66
CA GLU A 514 -4.45 -9.59 -4.11
C GLU A 514 -2.96 -9.69 -4.48
N THR A 515 -2.07 -9.11 -3.67
CA THR A 515 -0.61 -9.29 -3.82
C THR A 515 -0.21 -10.76 -3.65
N LEU A 516 -0.73 -11.42 -2.62
CA LEU A 516 -0.44 -12.82 -2.33
C LEU A 516 -0.96 -13.74 -3.45
N PHE A 517 -2.15 -13.46 -3.97
CA PHE A 517 -2.68 -14.20 -5.13
C PHE A 517 -1.78 -14.03 -6.36
N ALA A 518 -1.35 -12.81 -6.67
CA ALA A 518 -0.45 -12.57 -7.79
C ALA A 518 0.87 -13.32 -7.65
N CYS A 519 1.47 -13.35 -6.44
CA CYS A 519 2.71 -14.10 -6.15
C CYS A 519 2.54 -15.62 -6.31
N LEU A 520 1.34 -16.14 -6.13
CA LEU A 520 1.01 -17.54 -6.32
C LEU A 520 0.58 -17.87 -7.76
N GLY A 521 0.51 -16.87 -8.66
CA GLY A 521 -0.04 -17.03 -10.01
C GLY A 521 -1.57 -17.21 -10.03
N ILE A 522 -2.24 -17.00 -8.90
CA ILE A 522 -3.70 -16.97 -8.79
C ILE A 522 -4.17 -15.64 -9.37
N PRO A 523 -5.21 -15.60 -10.22
CA PRO A 523 -5.73 -14.33 -10.74
C PRO A 523 -6.20 -13.38 -9.64
N ALA A 524 -5.62 -12.19 -9.58
CA ALA A 524 -6.04 -11.12 -8.69
C ALA A 524 -7.31 -10.47 -9.25
N ARG A 525 -8.46 -10.71 -8.63
CA ARG A 525 -9.78 -10.26 -9.10
C ARG A 525 -10.71 -9.95 -7.93
N PRO A 526 -10.47 -8.86 -7.19
CA PRO A 526 -11.31 -8.53 -6.05
C PRO A 526 -12.76 -8.25 -6.47
N PRO A 527 -13.75 -8.67 -5.70
CA PRO A 527 -15.12 -8.17 -5.83
C PRO A 527 -15.14 -6.71 -5.38
N VAL A 528 -15.48 -5.80 -6.31
CA VAL A 528 -15.49 -4.36 -6.04
C VAL A 528 -16.93 -3.85 -5.97
N PRO A 529 -17.36 -3.18 -4.90
CA PRO A 529 -18.67 -2.57 -4.81
C PRO A 529 -18.83 -1.42 -5.83
N LYS A 530 -20.06 -1.22 -6.31
CA LYS A 530 -20.36 -0.15 -7.28
C LYS A 530 -20.18 1.27 -6.74
N GLN A 531 -20.29 1.41 -5.43
CA GLN A 531 -20.14 2.68 -4.69
C GLN A 531 -19.19 2.45 -3.52
N PRO A 532 -18.45 3.46 -3.07
CA PRO A 532 -17.65 3.35 -1.88
C PRO A 532 -18.55 3.04 -0.67
N LEU A 533 -18.05 2.17 0.21
CA LEU A 533 -18.77 1.73 1.40
C LEU A 533 -18.72 2.77 2.51
N THR A 534 -17.62 3.46 2.60
CA THR A 534 -17.37 4.61 3.48
C THR A 534 -16.31 5.48 2.84
N ALA A 535 -16.11 6.66 3.38
CA ALA A 535 -14.93 7.46 3.04
C ALA A 535 -13.90 7.35 4.15
N VAL A 536 -12.63 7.46 3.77
CA VAL A 536 -11.47 7.38 4.66
C VAL A 536 -10.63 8.64 4.46
N ALA A 537 -10.21 9.27 5.53
CA ALA A 537 -9.19 10.31 5.51
C ALA A 537 -8.09 9.96 6.52
N TYR A 538 -6.85 10.31 6.19
CA TYR A 538 -5.72 10.00 7.05
C TYR A 538 -4.59 11.01 6.89
N CYS A 539 -3.71 11.07 7.90
CA CYS A 539 -2.47 11.84 7.84
C CYS A 539 -1.38 11.21 8.69
N TYR A 540 -0.14 11.47 8.30
CA TYR A 540 0.96 11.53 9.24
C TYR A 540 1.07 12.97 9.74
N MET A 541 0.65 13.21 10.99
CA MET A 541 0.67 14.56 11.56
C MET A 541 2.11 15.04 11.70
N ASN A 542 2.45 16.12 11.01
CA ASN A 542 3.78 16.73 11.03
C ASN A 542 3.98 17.54 12.31
N ALA A 543 5.20 17.55 12.83
CA ALA A 543 5.59 18.44 13.93
C ALA A 543 5.42 19.91 13.50
N PRO A 544 4.63 20.72 14.21
CA PRO A 544 4.40 22.11 13.83
C PRO A 544 5.63 23.00 14.13
N ARG A 545 6.53 22.52 14.97
CA ARG A 545 7.77 23.19 15.37
C ARG A 545 8.77 22.17 15.92
N SER A 546 10.06 22.53 15.93
CA SER A 546 11.08 21.78 16.65
C SER A 546 10.91 21.89 18.16
N GLY A 547 11.29 20.84 18.87
CA GLY A 547 11.19 20.80 20.32
C GLY A 547 11.14 19.40 20.89
N LYS A 548 10.84 19.30 22.16
CA LYS A 548 10.76 18.02 22.87
C LYS A 548 9.32 17.58 23.07
N VAL A 549 8.99 16.37 22.69
CA VAL A 549 7.65 15.79 22.94
C VAL A 549 7.42 15.68 24.45
N THR A 550 6.35 16.28 24.95
CA THR A 550 5.98 16.26 26.37
C THR A 550 4.85 15.27 26.68
N SER A 551 3.88 15.14 25.77
CA SER A 551 2.74 14.23 25.96
C SER A 551 2.18 13.71 24.64
N THR A 552 1.73 12.45 24.66
CA THR A 552 0.96 11.79 23.60
C THR A 552 -0.39 11.24 24.11
N SER A 553 -0.77 11.60 25.34
CA SER A 553 -1.93 11.01 26.04
C SER A 553 -3.28 11.28 25.35
N LYS A 554 -3.43 12.41 24.65
CA LYS A 554 -4.65 12.73 23.91
C LYS A 554 -4.94 11.73 22.79
N LEU A 555 -3.92 11.08 22.21
CA LEU A 555 -4.11 10.09 21.15
C LEU A 555 -4.91 8.87 21.63
N GLU A 556 -4.72 8.45 22.89
CA GLU A 556 -5.50 7.35 23.46
C GLU A 556 -6.98 7.69 23.64
N GLU A 557 -7.28 8.94 24.01
CA GLU A 557 -8.66 9.44 24.09
C GLU A 557 -9.30 9.52 22.71
N VAL A 558 -8.60 10.13 21.75
CA VAL A 558 -9.07 10.30 20.37
C VAL A 558 -9.30 8.96 19.69
N SER A 559 -8.46 7.95 19.93
CA SER A 559 -8.62 6.62 19.35
C SER A 559 -9.93 5.94 19.72
N LYS A 560 -10.59 6.37 20.80
CA LYS A 560 -11.91 5.86 21.28
C LYS A 560 -13.10 6.59 20.67
N ARG A 561 -12.88 7.70 19.94
CA ARG A 561 -13.97 8.50 19.37
C ARG A 561 -14.61 7.80 18.17
N PRO A 562 -15.93 7.90 18.00
CA PRO A 562 -16.62 7.39 16.81
C PRO A 562 -15.98 7.91 15.51
N GLY A 563 -15.82 7.05 14.53
CA GLY A 563 -15.21 7.41 13.25
C GLY A 563 -13.67 7.44 13.23
N VAL A 564 -12.99 7.39 14.38
CA VAL A 564 -11.55 7.21 14.44
C VAL A 564 -11.24 5.72 14.36
N VAL A 565 -10.48 5.33 13.33
CA VAL A 565 -10.03 3.95 13.15
C VAL A 565 -8.81 3.70 14.03
N TRP A 566 -7.88 4.63 14.02
CA TRP A 566 -6.74 4.69 14.95
C TRP A 566 -6.17 6.10 15.08
N ALA A 567 -5.51 6.33 16.19
CA ALA A 567 -4.62 7.45 16.45
C ALA A 567 -3.37 6.88 17.15
N LYS A 568 -2.32 6.61 16.38
CA LYS A 568 -1.11 5.90 16.86
C LYS A 568 0.04 6.88 17.02
N PRO A 569 0.71 6.95 18.18
CA PRO A 569 1.90 7.75 18.34
C PRO A 569 3.06 7.15 17.51
N LEU A 570 3.78 7.99 16.79
CA LEU A 570 5.04 7.67 16.10
C LEU A 570 6.26 8.12 16.91
N VAL A 571 6.02 8.96 17.92
CA VAL A 571 7.03 9.48 18.83
C VAL A 571 6.65 9.19 20.28
N ARG A 572 7.63 9.23 21.16
CA ARG A 572 7.44 9.06 22.62
C ARG A 572 7.75 10.35 23.37
N PRO A 573 7.14 10.59 24.54
CA PRO A 573 7.54 11.66 25.43
C PRO A 573 9.06 11.60 25.69
N GLY A 574 9.70 12.76 25.65
CA GLY A 574 11.15 12.91 25.82
C GLY A 574 11.96 12.94 24.51
N VAL A 575 11.40 12.53 23.38
CA VAL A 575 12.08 12.55 22.08
C VAL A 575 12.14 13.98 21.52
N GLN A 576 13.28 14.34 20.95
CA GLN A 576 13.46 15.60 20.20
C GLN A 576 12.87 15.42 18.80
N VAL A 577 12.07 16.38 18.35
CA VAL A 577 11.44 16.40 17.02
C VAL A 577 11.85 17.65 16.26
N VAL A 578 11.85 17.54 14.93
CA VAL A 578 12.18 18.61 13.99
C VAL A 578 10.90 19.19 13.40
N GLY A 579 10.76 20.50 13.43
CA GLY A 579 9.73 21.24 12.72
C GLY A 579 10.21 21.78 11.38
N PRO A 580 9.31 22.36 10.56
CA PRO A 580 9.63 22.84 9.22
C PRO A 580 10.69 23.93 9.16
N GLU A 581 10.93 24.64 10.27
CA GLU A 581 11.95 25.69 10.39
C GLU A 581 13.39 25.14 10.46
N GLN A 582 13.57 23.85 10.75
CA GLN A 582 14.87 23.20 10.88
C GLN A 582 15.12 22.08 9.87
N GLY A 583 14.15 21.74 9.05
CA GLY A 583 14.31 20.69 8.05
C GLY A 583 13.02 19.93 7.76
N LEU A 584 13.16 18.69 7.30
CA LEU A 584 12.03 17.80 7.05
C LEU A 584 11.30 17.54 8.39
N PRO A 585 10.01 17.88 8.50
CA PRO A 585 9.29 17.72 9.75
C PRO A 585 9.17 16.26 10.20
N THR A 586 9.32 16.04 11.50
CA THR A 586 9.10 14.72 12.11
C THR A 586 7.61 14.38 12.12
N TRP A 587 7.23 13.19 11.71
CA TRP A 587 5.89 12.68 11.91
C TRP A 587 5.61 12.34 13.38
N LEU A 588 4.59 12.94 13.97
CA LEU A 588 4.25 12.80 15.38
C LEU A 588 3.30 11.64 15.66
N CYS A 589 2.29 11.47 14.81
CA CYS A 589 1.32 10.39 14.92
C CYS A 589 0.72 10.01 13.57
N ASP A 590 0.23 8.79 13.51
CA ASP A 590 -0.55 8.21 12.41
C ASP A 590 -2.03 8.27 12.79
N LEU A 591 -2.83 9.01 12.03
CA LEU A 591 -4.25 9.22 12.27
C LEU A 591 -5.06 8.78 11.04
N LEU A 592 -6.05 7.92 11.26
CA LEU A 592 -6.99 7.47 10.23
C LEU A 592 -8.41 7.55 10.75
N VAL A 593 -9.27 8.18 9.97
CA VAL A 593 -10.69 8.38 10.28
C VAL A 593 -11.58 7.94 9.12
N THR A 594 -12.84 7.67 9.44
CA THR A 594 -13.89 7.37 8.45
C THR A 594 -15.01 8.39 8.52
N GLY A 595 -15.74 8.54 7.42
CA GLY A 595 -16.91 9.42 7.35
C GLY A 595 -17.91 8.99 6.28
N PRO A 596 -19.13 9.52 6.32
CA PRO A 596 -20.18 9.20 5.33
C PRO A 596 -19.81 9.64 3.91
N SER A 597 -18.98 10.67 3.78
CA SER A 597 -18.45 11.18 2.51
C SER A 597 -16.99 11.61 2.67
N ALA A 598 -16.26 11.69 1.56
CA ALA A 598 -14.87 12.14 1.54
C ALA A 598 -14.70 13.54 2.15
N LYS A 599 -15.64 14.45 1.86
CA LYS A 599 -15.62 15.81 2.42
C LYS A 599 -15.78 15.80 3.95
N GLU A 600 -16.68 14.97 4.49
CA GLU A 600 -16.90 14.88 5.93
C GLU A 600 -15.76 14.16 6.64
N ALA A 601 -15.21 13.09 6.05
CA ALA A 601 -14.04 12.40 6.59
C ALA A 601 -12.83 13.35 6.68
N LEU A 602 -12.55 14.11 5.61
CA LEU A 602 -11.47 15.09 5.58
C LEU A 602 -11.67 16.22 6.58
N ALA A 603 -12.90 16.76 6.66
CA ALA A 603 -13.22 17.81 7.63
C ALA A 603 -13.05 17.31 9.09
N TYR A 604 -13.40 16.06 9.35
CA TYR A 604 -13.20 15.45 10.66
C TYR A 604 -11.71 15.26 10.99
N LEU A 605 -10.92 14.80 10.02
CA LEU A 605 -9.46 14.71 10.16
C LEU A 605 -8.85 16.05 10.55
N HIS A 606 -9.17 17.12 9.81
CA HIS A 606 -8.64 18.46 10.09
C HIS A 606 -9.10 19.01 11.45
N ALA A 607 -10.32 18.70 11.89
CA ALA A 607 -10.78 19.07 13.23
C ALA A 607 -9.92 18.39 14.32
N LEU A 608 -9.52 17.14 14.13
CA LEU A 608 -8.65 16.43 15.08
C LEU A 608 -7.21 16.97 15.03
N GLU A 609 -6.69 17.30 13.85
CA GLU A 609 -5.35 17.90 13.70
C GLU A 609 -5.25 19.23 14.49
N ALA A 610 -6.32 20.03 14.48
CA ALA A 610 -6.38 21.30 15.20
C ALA A 610 -6.36 21.15 16.74
N GLU A 611 -6.60 19.95 17.28
CA GLU A 611 -6.61 19.71 18.73
C GLU A 611 -5.22 19.58 19.38
N ASN A 612 -4.13 19.69 18.61
CA ASN A 612 -2.75 19.47 19.10
C ASN A 612 -2.62 18.16 19.88
N LEU A 613 -2.81 17.04 19.18
CA LEU A 613 -2.87 15.69 19.75
C LEU A 613 -1.54 15.23 20.39
N VAL A 614 -0.43 15.80 19.95
CA VAL A 614 0.91 15.56 20.49
C VAL A 614 1.49 16.88 20.95
N GLU A 615 1.86 16.96 22.22
CA GLU A 615 2.37 18.18 22.80
C GLU A 615 3.90 18.27 22.62
N VAL A 616 4.35 19.39 22.01
CA VAL A 616 5.79 19.67 21.78
C VAL A 616 6.16 20.98 22.49
N ALA A 617 7.03 20.88 23.47
CA ALA A 617 7.65 22.04 24.12
C ALA A 617 8.88 22.50 23.33
N PRO A 618 9.19 23.81 23.33
CA PRO A 618 10.40 24.36 22.69
C PRO A 618 11.68 23.72 23.18
#